data_fc2096316134e7cfa285df93a1d76248
#
_entry.id   fc2096316134e7cfa285df93a1d76248
#
_cell.length_a   1.000
_cell.length_b   1.000
_cell.length_c   1.000
_cell.angle_alpha   90.00
_cell.angle_beta   90.00
_cell.angle_gamma   90.00
#
_symmetry.space_group_name_H-M   'P 1'
#
loop_
_entity.id
_entity.type
_entity.pdbx_description
1 polymer ?
#
loop_
_entity_poly.entity_id
_entity_poly.type
_entity_poly.pdbx_seq_one_letter_code
_entity_poly.pdbx_strand_id
1 'polypeptide(L)'
;MLIVDSQVHIWGANTPERPWPARAHAQRDVPLGHAELLRDMDGAGIDRVVIVPPSWEGDRNDLAIAAVEAHPDRFAIMGRFNPEAPDAKTAIKTWLRQPGMLGMRFSFHIPVLQEPLVNGKFDWVWRDAEKLGIKLMILVPQNFVHVIDGVAARHPDLKIIMDHMALSSGKPEDETFRDFDKLLPIARRPNVAVKASALPCYLKEPYPFTTMQGYAKRAYEAFGPQRLFWGSDWSRSPVPYRQHVDMWLNDAPWLKDADKEWVLGRGVCEWLGWKIP
;
A
#
# COMPACT_ATOMS: atom_id res chain seq x y z
N MET A 1 -5.18 -21.70 -1.02
CA MET A 1 -4.53 -20.52 -1.62
C MET A 1 -4.37 -19.49 -0.53
N LEU A 2 -3.19 -18.91 -0.37
CA LEU A 2 -2.90 -17.86 0.62
C LEU A 2 -3.50 -16.53 0.15
N ILE A 3 -4.31 -15.88 1.01
CA ILE A 3 -4.92 -14.58 0.75
C ILE A 3 -4.27 -13.53 1.66
N VAL A 4 -3.58 -12.55 1.07
CA VAL A 4 -2.84 -11.51 1.78
C VAL A 4 -3.33 -10.14 1.36
N ASP A 5 -3.95 -9.41 2.28
CA ASP A 5 -4.31 -8.02 2.03
C ASP A 5 -3.07 -7.12 2.12
N SER A 6 -2.71 -6.49 1.03
CA SER A 6 -1.50 -5.67 0.95
C SER A 6 -1.64 -4.25 1.52
N GLN A 7 -2.82 -3.90 2.04
CA GLN A 7 -3.10 -2.53 2.50
C GLN A 7 -4.22 -2.47 3.54
N VAL A 8 -3.85 -2.35 4.82
CA VAL A 8 -4.80 -2.02 5.89
C VAL A 8 -4.15 -1.04 6.87
N HIS A 9 -4.92 -0.11 7.40
CA HIS A 9 -4.52 0.80 8.45
C HIS A 9 -5.05 0.34 9.81
N ILE A 10 -4.23 0.43 10.86
CA ILE A 10 -4.67 0.37 12.26
C ILE A 10 -4.19 1.63 12.96
N TRP A 11 -4.94 2.11 13.94
CA TRP A 11 -4.61 3.34 14.67
C TRP A 11 -5.27 3.40 16.04
N GLY A 12 -4.76 4.28 16.92
CA GLY A 12 -5.31 4.61 18.21
C GLY A 12 -6.09 5.93 18.22
N ALA A 13 -6.87 6.15 19.25
CA ALA A 13 -7.61 7.40 19.42
C ALA A 13 -6.66 8.61 19.53
N ASN A 14 -7.15 9.76 19.09
CA ASN A 14 -6.47 11.03 19.33
C ASN A 14 -6.66 11.44 20.81
N THR A 15 -5.60 11.33 21.59
CA THR A 15 -5.61 11.66 23.04
C THR A 15 -4.40 12.54 23.39
N PRO A 16 -4.36 13.14 24.57
CA PRO A 16 -3.18 13.89 25.03
C PRO A 16 -1.89 13.06 25.03
N GLU A 17 -1.99 11.75 25.30
CA GLU A 17 -0.85 10.81 25.32
C GLU A 17 -0.48 10.32 23.90
N ARG A 18 -1.44 10.39 22.97
CA ARG A 18 -1.29 9.98 21.57
C ARG A 18 -1.85 11.07 20.64
N PRO A 19 -1.28 12.28 20.66
CA PRO A 19 -1.78 13.38 19.84
C PRO A 19 -1.54 13.10 18.35
N TRP A 20 -2.56 13.38 17.54
CA TRP A 20 -2.41 13.37 16.09
C TRP A 20 -1.86 14.70 15.57
N PRO A 21 -1.22 14.72 14.40
CA PRO A 21 -0.86 15.95 13.72
C PRO A 21 -2.06 16.89 13.56
N ALA A 22 -1.81 18.20 13.62
CA ALA A 22 -2.85 19.19 13.46
C ALA A 22 -3.64 18.97 12.16
N ARG A 23 -4.98 19.07 12.23
CA ARG A 23 -5.91 18.84 11.11
C ARG A 23 -5.88 17.41 10.52
N ALA A 24 -5.31 16.46 11.23
CA ALA A 24 -5.39 15.06 10.82
C ALA A 24 -6.79 14.50 11.09
N HIS A 25 -7.29 13.70 10.16
CA HIS A 25 -8.58 13.03 10.25
C HIS A 25 -8.42 11.56 9.91
N ALA A 26 -8.99 10.68 10.74
CA ALA A 26 -9.06 9.26 10.44
C ALA A 26 -10.10 8.96 9.35
N GLN A 27 -9.98 7.79 8.75
CA GLN A 27 -10.93 7.33 7.72
C GLN A 27 -12.30 6.97 8.30
N ARG A 28 -12.36 6.66 9.60
CA ARG A 28 -13.60 6.43 10.37
C ARG A 28 -13.42 6.95 11.81
N ASP A 29 -14.52 7.24 12.50
CA ASP A 29 -14.51 7.82 13.84
C ASP A 29 -13.95 6.87 14.90
N VAL A 30 -14.26 5.57 14.78
CA VAL A 30 -13.78 4.55 15.72
C VAL A 30 -12.45 3.99 15.26
N PRO A 31 -11.41 4.02 16.12
CA PRO A 31 -10.13 3.39 15.81
C PRO A 31 -10.26 1.91 15.46
N LEU A 32 -9.43 1.43 14.53
CA LEU A 32 -9.29 0.02 14.21
C LEU A 32 -8.03 -0.53 14.89
N GLY A 33 -8.20 -1.36 15.91
CA GLY A 33 -7.09 -2.07 16.53
C GLY A 33 -6.83 -3.44 15.88
N HIS A 34 -5.65 -4.03 16.13
CA HIS A 34 -5.28 -5.32 15.54
C HIS A 34 -6.19 -6.48 15.94
N ALA A 35 -6.75 -6.47 17.17
CA ALA A 35 -7.66 -7.53 17.63
C ALA A 35 -9.01 -7.50 16.88
N GLU A 36 -9.53 -6.32 16.54
CA GLU A 36 -10.71 -6.17 15.68
C GLU A 36 -10.38 -6.58 14.25
N LEU A 37 -9.27 -6.07 13.71
CA LEU A 37 -8.82 -6.42 12.37
C LEU A 37 -8.66 -7.95 12.21
N LEU A 38 -8.12 -8.64 13.19
CA LEU A 38 -7.96 -10.09 13.15
C LEU A 38 -9.30 -10.82 13.01
N ARG A 39 -10.33 -10.40 13.78
CA ARG A 39 -11.69 -10.96 13.65
C ARG A 39 -12.30 -10.67 12.28
N ASP A 40 -12.10 -9.45 11.76
CA ASP A 40 -12.58 -9.06 10.42
C ASP A 40 -11.91 -9.91 9.32
N MET A 41 -10.60 -10.12 9.43
CA MET A 41 -9.83 -10.99 8.53
C MET A 41 -10.37 -12.43 8.53
N ASP A 42 -10.57 -13.01 9.73
CA ASP A 42 -11.07 -14.38 9.88
C ASP A 42 -12.46 -14.51 9.25
N GLY A 43 -13.35 -13.53 9.48
CA GLY A 43 -14.68 -13.48 8.87
C GLY A 43 -14.66 -13.32 7.35
N ALA A 44 -13.63 -12.69 6.81
CA ALA A 44 -13.47 -12.49 5.36
C ALA A 44 -12.64 -13.60 4.67
N GLY A 45 -12.02 -14.52 5.42
CA GLY A 45 -11.13 -15.55 4.88
C GLY A 45 -9.79 -15.00 4.41
N ILE A 46 -9.25 -14.01 5.11
CA ILE A 46 -7.94 -13.39 4.84
C ILE A 46 -6.91 -13.95 5.80
N ASP A 47 -5.85 -14.55 5.26
CA ASP A 47 -4.81 -15.20 6.05
C ASP A 47 -3.86 -14.20 6.69
N ARG A 48 -3.47 -13.15 5.94
CA ARG A 48 -2.42 -12.19 6.32
C ARG A 48 -2.73 -10.77 5.87
N VAL A 49 -2.18 -9.80 6.59
CA VAL A 49 -2.29 -8.37 6.25
C VAL A 49 -0.93 -7.68 6.34
N VAL A 50 -0.64 -6.84 5.36
CA VAL A 50 0.41 -5.83 5.45
C VAL A 50 -0.18 -4.57 6.09
N ILE A 51 0.17 -4.31 7.34
CA ILE A 51 -0.22 -3.09 8.04
C ILE A 51 0.60 -1.93 7.49
N VAL A 52 -0.11 -0.88 7.09
CA VAL A 52 0.47 0.40 6.67
C VAL A 52 0.03 1.45 7.69
N PRO A 53 0.88 1.89 8.63
CA PRO A 53 0.49 2.91 9.61
C PRO A 53 -0.01 4.17 8.92
N PRO A 54 -1.14 4.75 9.36
CA PRO A 54 -1.77 5.87 8.67
C PRO A 54 -1.07 7.22 8.94
N SER A 55 -1.26 8.18 8.03
CA SER A 55 -0.64 9.50 8.14
C SER A 55 -1.19 10.35 9.29
N TRP A 56 -2.43 10.10 9.72
CA TRP A 56 -3.03 10.82 10.85
C TRP A 56 -2.47 10.43 12.22
N GLU A 57 -1.71 9.36 12.31
CA GLU A 57 -0.91 9.00 13.49
C GLU A 57 0.52 9.60 13.47
N GLY A 58 0.85 10.41 12.46
CA GLY A 58 2.20 10.92 12.25
C GLY A 58 3.16 9.82 11.77
N ASP A 59 4.35 9.76 12.35
CA ASP A 59 5.40 8.81 11.93
C ASP A 59 5.49 7.58 12.86
N ARG A 60 4.40 7.28 13.59
CA ARG A 60 4.36 6.17 14.55
C ARG A 60 4.20 4.83 13.86
N ASN A 61 4.91 3.82 14.39
CA ASN A 61 4.80 2.42 13.97
C ASN A 61 4.49 1.48 15.15
N ASP A 62 4.40 1.99 16.36
CA ASP A 62 4.27 1.25 17.61
C ASP A 62 3.08 0.28 17.65
N LEU A 63 1.88 0.69 17.21
CA LEU A 63 0.71 -0.18 17.18
C LEU A 63 0.86 -1.31 16.15
N ALA A 64 1.50 -1.02 15.01
CA ALA A 64 1.77 -2.05 14.01
C ALA A 64 2.82 -3.06 14.52
N ILE A 65 3.86 -2.59 15.22
CA ILE A 65 4.86 -3.45 15.87
C ILE A 65 4.18 -4.33 16.91
N ALA A 66 3.36 -3.77 17.80
CA ALA A 66 2.62 -4.54 18.81
C ALA A 66 1.69 -5.60 18.16
N ALA A 67 1.07 -5.29 17.02
CA ALA A 67 0.26 -6.25 16.28
C ALA A 67 1.09 -7.44 15.77
N VAL A 68 2.28 -7.17 15.22
CA VAL A 68 3.19 -8.22 14.75
C VAL A 68 3.74 -9.05 15.91
N GLU A 69 4.12 -8.43 17.02
CA GLU A 69 4.60 -9.15 18.20
C GLU A 69 3.53 -10.10 18.76
N ALA A 70 2.26 -9.69 18.72
CA ALA A 70 1.13 -10.53 19.13
C ALA A 70 0.81 -11.63 18.11
N HIS A 71 0.95 -11.36 16.80
CA HIS A 71 0.52 -12.26 15.71
C HIS A 71 1.51 -12.23 14.54
N PRO A 72 2.74 -12.73 14.68
CA PRO A 72 3.81 -12.61 13.68
C PRO A 72 3.50 -13.33 12.36
N ASP A 73 2.65 -14.36 12.39
CA ASP A 73 2.24 -15.10 11.20
C ASP A 73 1.11 -14.41 10.42
N ARG A 74 0.43 -13.44 11.04
CA ARG A 74 -0.73 -12.76 10.46
C ARG A 74 -0.41 -11.35 9.95
N PHE A 75 0.57 -10.67 10.52
CA PHE A 75 0.87 -9.27 10.24
C PHE A 75 2.31 -9.03 9.85
N ALA A 76 2.51 -8.10 8.92
CA ALA A 76 3.80 -7.49 8.59
C ALA A 76 3.59 -5.98 8.37
N ILE A 77 4.66 -5.20 8.25
CA ILE A 77 4.59 -3.74 8.29
C ILE A 77 5.32 -3.13 7.09
N MET A 78 4.64 -2.20 6.42
CA MET A 78 5.28 -1.17 5.61
C MET A 78 5.21 0.15 6.38
N GLY A 79 6.28 0.44 7.13
CA GLY A 79 6.28 1.46 8.17
C GLY A 79 6.38 2.89 7.65
N ARG A 80 5.97 3.84 8.47
CA ARG A 80 6.16 5.27 8.21
C ARG A 80 7.56 5.67 8.63
N PHE A 81 8.28 6.28 7.70
CA PHE A 81 9.62 6.82 7.90
C PHE A 81 9.63 8.31 7.63
N ASN A 82 10.14 9.09 8.59
CA ASN A 82 10.33 10.53 8.41
C ASN A 82 11.77 10.80 7.95
N PRO A 83 12.00 11.13 6.68
CA PRO A 83 13.34 11.41 6.17
C PRO A 83 13.94 12.73 6.68
N GLU A 84 13.13 13.58 7.30
CA GLU A 84 13.53 14.87 7.85
C GLU A 84 13.79 14.83 9.36
N ALA A 85 13.57 13.68 10.01
CA ALA A 85 13.91 13.51 11.42
C ALA A 85 15.43 13.67 11.63
N PRO A 86 15.86 14.29 12.75
CA PRO A 86 17.29 14.54 13.02
C PRO A 86 18.15 13.26 12.97
N ASP A 87 17.59 12.12 13.33
CA ASP A 87 18.23 10.82 13.39
C ASP A 87 17.96 9.93 12.15
N ALA A 88 17.25 10.42 11.14
CA ALA A 88 16.79 9.64 9.99
C ALA A 88 17.92 8.83 9.30
N LYS A 89 19.09 9.45 9.13
CA LYS A 89 20.27 8.80 8.50
C LYS A 89 20.87 7.66 9.36
N THR A 90 20.56 7.62 10.63
CA THR A 90 20.94 6.51 11.52
C THR A 90 19.83 5.48 11.59
N ALA A 91 18.59 5.92 11.75
CA ALA A 91 17.41 5.07 11.85
C ALA A 91 17.22 4.16 10.62
N ILE A 92 17.50 4.66 9.41
CA ILE A 92 17.38 3.87 8.18
C ILE A 92 18.27 2.62 8.20
N LYS A 93 19.44 2.67 8.84
CA LYS A 93 20.41 1.55 8.88
C LYS A 93 19.92 0.34 9.67
N THR A 94 19.01 0.57 10.59
CA THR A 94 18.42 -0.48 11.44
C THR A 94 16.94 -0.72 11.17
N TRP A 95 16.39 -0.08 10.13
CA TRP A 95 14.96 -0.07 9.85
C TRP A 95 14.33 -1.46 9.81
N LEU A 96 14.92 -2.39 9.06
CA LEU A 96 14.44 -3.77 8.91
C LEU A 96 14.68 -4.67 10.14
N ARG A 97 15.32 -4.16 11.21
CA ARG A 97 15.49 -4.92 12.46
C ARG A 97 14.26 -4.82 13.37
N GLN A 98 13.35 -3.89 13.10
CA GLN A 98 12.10 -3.77 13.84
C GLN A 98 11.19 -4.99 13.56
N PRO A 99 10.45 -5.51 14.55
CA PRO A 99 9.57 -6.66 14.37
C PRO A 99 8.62 -6.47 13.18
N GLY A 100 8.60 -7.44 12.26
CA GLY A 100 7.71 -7.46 11.10
C GLY A 100 7.91 -6.36 10.05
N MET A 101 8.93 -5.54 10.16
CA MET A 101 9.20 -4.44 9.25
C MET A 101 9.75 -4.95 7.92
N LEU A 102 8.99 -4.78 6.83
CA LEU A 102 9.37 -5.22 5.48
C LEU A 102 9.86 -4.07 4.59
N GLY A 103 9.52 -2.84 4.94
CA GLY A 103 9.89 -1.67 4.15
C GLY A 103 9.32 -0.37 4.67
N MET A 104 9.27 0.64 3.81
CA MET A 104 8.81 2.00 4.13
C MET A 104 7.65 2.40 3.23
N ARG A 105 6.74 3.24 3.75
CA ARG A 105 5.65 3.82 3.00
C ARG A 105 5.73 5.35 2.98
N PHE A 106 5.64 5.92 1.77
CA PHE A 106 5.60 7.37 1.52
C PHE A 106 4.30 7.80 0.85
N SER A 107 3.81 9.00 1.21
CA SER A 107 2.56 9.58 0.72
C SER A 107 2.79 10.96 0.13
N PHE A 108 3.07 11.02 -1.17
CA PHE A 108 3.32 12.25 -1.91
C PHE A 108 2.06 12.87 -2.54
N HIS A 109 0.88 12.36 -2.24
CA HIS A 109 -0.37 13.06 -2.59
C HIS A 109 -0.61 14.30 -1.69
N ILE A 110 0.17 14.46 -0.61
CA ILE A 110 0.20 15.66 0.23
C ILE A 110 1.00 16.74 -0.52
N PRO A 111 0.39 17.88 -0.91
CA PRO A 111 1.02 18.86 -1.81
C PRO A 111 2.38 19.37 -1.32
N VAL A 112 2.55 19.60 -0.02
CA VAL A 112 3.81 20.10 0.56
C VAL A 112 4.99 19.15 0.39
N LEU A 113 4.74 17.86 0.11
CA LEU A 113 5.78 16.86 -0.12
C LEU A 113 6.14 16.68 -1.61
N GLN A 114 5.37 17.27 -2.54
CA GLN A 114 5.57 17.09 -3.98
C GLN A 114 6.78 17.85 -4.50
N GLU A 115 6.94 19.11 -4.09
CA GLU A 115 8.11 19.90 -4.48
C GLU A 115 9.43 19.28 -3.96
N PRO A 116 9.56 18.88 -2.67
CA PRO A 116 10.72 18.15 -2.19
C PRO A 116 11.01 16.85 -2.95
N LEU A 117 9.97 16.12 -3.37
CA LEU A 117 10.13 14.91 -4.19
C LEU A 117 10.77 15.24 -5.55
N VAL A 118 10.24 16.24 -6.25
CA VAL A 118 10.72 16.65 -7.58
C VAL A 118 12.15 17.21 -7.52
N ASN A 119 12.46 17.96 -6.47
CA ASN A 119 13.77 18.60 -6.26
C ASN A 119 14.85 17.65 -5.70
N GLY A 120 14.56 16.34 -5.60
CA GLY A 120 15.54 15.34 -5.20
C GLY A 120 15.87 15.34 -3.70
N LYS A 121 15.07 15.99 -2.84
CA LYS A 121 15.30 16.03 -1.38
C LYS A 121 15.37 14.64 -0.76
N PHE A 122 14.69 13.66 -1.38
CA PHE A 122 14.62 12.28 -0.91
C PHE A 122 15.61 11.33 -1.61
N ASP A 123 16.48 11.80 -2.53
CA ASP A 123 17.39 10.95 -3.29
C ASP A 123 18.34 10.12 -2.42
N TRP A 124 18.71 10.64 -1.25
CA TRP A 124 19.50 9.90 -0.29
C TRP A 124 18.73 8.69 0.28
N VAL A 125 17.41 8.80 0.44
CA VAL A 125 16.56 7.70 0.94
C VAL A 125 16.52 6.58 -0.09
N TRP A 126 16.34 6.91 -1.37
CA TRP A 126 16.27 5.93 -2.44
C TRP A 126 17.56 5.13 -2.55
N ARG A 127 18.68 5.83 -2.55
CA ARG A 127 20.02 5.23 -2.58
C ARG A 127 20.28 4.34 -1.36
N ASP A 128 19.95 4.80 -0.16
CA ASP A 128 20.22 4.05 1.06
C ASP A 128 19.24 2.89 1.24
N ALA A 129 17.97 3.06 0.84
CA ALA A 129 16.99 1.97 0.82
C ALA A 129 17.40 0.85 -0.15
N GLU A 130 17.87 1.19 -1.36
CA GLU A 130 18.41 0.23 -2.32
C GLU A 130 19.55 -0.59 -1.72
N LYS A 131 20.58 0.08 -1.16
CA LYS A 131 21.73 -0.56 -0.53
C LYS A 131 21.38 -1.47 0.64
N LEU A 132 20.34 -1.13 1.38
CA LEU A 132 19.89 -1.86 2.57
C LEU A 132 18.79 -2.90 2.27
N GLY A 133 18.36 -3.01 1.02
CA GLY A 133 17.29 -3.92 0.60
C GLY A 133 15.91 -3.55 1.16
N ILE A 134 15.70 -2.28 1.53
CA ILE A 134 14.42 -1.76 2.03
C ILE A 134 13.49 -1.54 0.85
N LYS A 135 12.31 -2.17 0.87
CA LYS A 135 11.28 -2.02 -0.15
C LYS A 135 10.46 -0.76 0.13
N LEU A 136 9.92 -0.16 -0.91
CA LEU A 136 9.13 1.07 -0.79
C LEU A 136 7.70 0.85 -1.26
N MET A 137 6.71 1.35 -0.51
CA MET A 137 5.35 1.61 -0.96
C MET A 137 5.20 3.12 -1.16
N ILE A 138 4.78 3.54 -2.34
CA ILE A 138 4.73 4.96 -2.70
C ILE A 138 3.35 5.31 -3.24
N LEU A 139 2.69 6.25 -2.57
CA LEU A 139 1.49 6.90 -3.05
C LEU A 139 1.83 8.27 -3.64
N VAL A 140 1.66 8.41 -4.94
CA VAL A 140 1.78 9.68 -5.67
C VAL A 140 0.52 9.90 -6.52
N PRO A 141 0.14 11.14 -6.81
CA PRO A 141 -0.84 11.41 -7.87
C PRO A 141 -0.30 10.96 -9.24
N GLN A 142 -1.20 10.62 -10.15
CA GLN A 142 -0.86 10.09 -11.48
C GLN A 142 0.12 10.97 -12.28
N ASN A 143 -0.01 12.29 -12.14
CA ASN A 143 0.89 13.25 -12.78
C ASN A 143 2.33 13.23 -12.25
N PHE A 144 2.61 12.57 -11.11
CA PHE A 144 3.96 12.40 -10.54
C PHE A 144 4.55 11.01 -10.78
N VAL A 145 3.85 10.11 -11.44
CA VAL A 145 4.36 8.75 -11.75
C VAL A 145 5.70 8.81 -12.51
N HIS A 146 5.87 9.79 -13.39
CA HIS A 146 7.13 9.98 -14.14
C HIS A 146 8.34 10.26 -13.23
N VAL A 147 8.14 10.89 -12.07
CA VAL A 147 9.23 11.12 -11.09
C VAL A 147 9.69 9.79 -10.50
N ILE A 148 8.71 8.93 -10.12
CA ILE A 148 9.00 7.58 -9.59
C ILE A 148 9.61 6.68 -10.67
N ASP A 149 9.20 6.80 -11.94
CA ASP A 149 9.87 6.12 -13.06
C ASP A 149 11.34 6.50 -13.15
N GLY A 150 11.66 7.78 -12.97
CA GLY A 150 13.05 8.27 -12.90
C GLY A 150 13.83 7.70 -11.71
N VAL A 151 13.19 7.59 -10.52
CA VAL A 151 13.80 6.94 -9.35
C VAL A 151 14.07 5.46 -9.64
N ALA A 152 13.08 4.72 -10.14
CA ALA A 152 13.21 3.30 -10.46
C ALA A 152 14.30 3.03 -11.51
N ALA A 153 14.49 3.96 -12.46
CA ALA A 153 15.54 3.87 -13.47
C ALA A 153 16.95 4.05 -12.90
N ARG A 154 17.12 4.96 -11.93
CA ARG A 154 18.41 5.22 -11.28
C ARG A 154 18.77 4.19 -10.22
N HIS A 155 17.79 3.47 -9.72
CA HIS A 155 17.89 2.51 -8.62
C HIS A 155 17.26 1.16 -9.03
N PRO A 156 17.92 0.37 -9.92
CA PRO A 156 17.31 -0.84 -10.49
C PRO A 156 17.09 -1.97 -9.47
N ASP A 157 17.83 -2.00 -8.37
CA ASP A 157 17.66 -3.00 -7.30
C ASP A 157 16.65 -2.56 -6.21
N LEU A 158 16.19 -1.30 -6.26
CA LEU A 158 15.19 -0.77 -5.35
C LEU A 158 13.78 -1.27 -5.74
N LYS A 159 13.21 -2.16 -4.96
CA LYS A 159 11.83 -2.62 -5.17
C LYS A 159 10.81 -1.57 -4.71
N ILE A 160 9.98 -1.12 -5.63
CA ILE A 160 8.95 -0.11 -5.41
C ILE A 160 7.56 -0.71 -5.69
N ILE A 161 6.60 -0.41 -4.83
CA ILE A 161 5.17 -0.70 -5.05
C ILE A 161 4.44 0.64 -5.18
N MET A 162 3.76 0.84 -6.31
CA MET A 162 2.87 1.98 -6.51
C MET A 162 1.53 1.73 -5.82
N ASP A 163 1.19 2.56 -4.83
CA ASP A 163 -0.04 2.39 -4.07
C ASP A 163 -1.28 2.80 -4.87
N HIS A 164 -2.36 2.03 -4.74
CA HIS A 164 -3.69 2.34 -5.25
C HIS A 164 -3.74 2.70 -6.75
N MET A 165 -2.87 2.12 -7.57
CA MET A 165 -2.73 2.49 -9.00
C MET A 165 -2.51 3.99 -9.22
N ALA A 166 -1.86 4.67 -8.25
CA ALA A 166 -1.65 6.12 -8.24
C ALA A 166 -2.95 6.95 -8.27
N LEU A 167 -4.10 6.36 -7.91
CA LEU A 167 -5.38 7.05 -7.84
C LEU A 167 -5.44 7.99 -6.64
N SER A 168 -6.12 9.12 -6.81
CA SER A 168 -6.42 10.08 -5.74
C SER A 168 -7.88 9.94 -5.33
N SER A 169 -8.15 9.76 -4.04
CA SER A 169 -9.51 9.70 -3.50
C SER A 169 -10.14 11.09 -3.34
N GLY A 170 -11.48 11.13 -3.23
CA GLY A 170 -12.22 12.37 -2.98
C GLY A 170 -12.38 13.28 -4.20
N LYS A 171 -12.12 12.79 -5.40
CA LYS A 171 -12.35 13.51 -6.66
C LYS A 171 -13.53 12.93 -7.42
N PRO A 172 -14.18 13.72 -8.32
CA PRO A 172 -15.12 13.19 -9.29
C PRO A 172 -14.50 12.07 -10.14
N GLU A 173 -15.33 11.20 -10.70
CA GLU A 173 -14.89 10.03 -11.47
C GLU A 173 -13.98 10.41 -12.64
N ASP A 174 -14.39 11.37 -13.45
CA ASP A 174 -13.63 11.85 -14.60
C ASP A 174 -12.25 12.43 -14.23
N GLU A 175 -12.11 13.03 -13.04
CA GLU A 175 -10.83 13.51 -12.54
C GLU A 175 -9.99 12.39 -11.95
N THR A 176 -10.61 11.40 -11.28
CA THR A 176 -9.92 10.29 -10.64
C THR A 176 -9.15 9.45 -11.67
N PHE A 177 -9.72 9.26 -12.86
CA PHE A 177 -9.14 8.37 -13.89
C PHE A 177 -8.55 9.12 -15.10
N ARG A 178 -8.64 10.44 -15.17
CA ARG A 178 -8.17 11.26 -16.30
C ARG A 178 -6.77 10.93 -16.76
N ASP A 179 -5.88 10.70 -15.82
CA ASP A 179 -4.46 10.48 -16.05
C ASP A 179 -4.02 9.02 -15.79
N PHE A 180 -4.98 8.08 -15.75
CA PHE A 180 -4.67 6.66 -15.45
C PHE A 180 -3.61 6.08 -16.40
N ASP A 181 -3.63 6.48 -17.66
CA ASP A 181 -2.68 6.01 -18.66
C ASP A 181 -1.24 6.40 -18.38
N LYS A 182 -1.00 7.40 -17.52
CA LYS A 182 0.35 7.78 -17.08
C LYS A 182 0.98 6.73 -16.15
N LEU A 183 0.16 5.85 -15.54
CA LEU A 183 0.67 4.76 -14.70
C LEU A 183 1.29 3.63 -15.53
N LEU A 184 0.66 3.27 -16.66
CA LEU A 184 0.96 2.03 -17.35
C LEU A 184 2.42 1.93 -17.86
N PRO A 185 3.05 3.00 -18.39
CA PRO A 185 4.42 2.93 -18.89
C PRO A 185 5.48 2.54 -17.85
N ILE A 186 5.25 2.78 -16.54
CA ILE A 186 6.23 2.42 -15.51
C ILE A 186 6.35 0.89 -15.35
N ALA A 187 5.39 0.11 -15.84
CA ALA A 187 5.41 -1.34 -15.84
C ALA A 187 6.62 -1.95 -16.59
N ARG A 188 7.28 -1.18 -17.49
CA ARG A 188 8.54 -1.60 -18.13
C ARG A 188 9.71 -1.74 -17.13
N ARG A 189 9.57 -1.14 -15.92
CA ARG A 189 10.58 -1.26 -14.86
C ARG A 189 10.36 -2.57 -14.11
N PRO A 190 11.30 -3.55 -14.16
CA PRO A 190 11.13 -4.84 -13.49
C PRO A 190 11.11 -4.71 -11.95
N ASN A 191 11.66 -3.63 -11.40
CA ASN A 191 11.71 -3.30 -9.99
C ASN A 191 10.49 -2.51 -9.49
N VAL A 192 9.44 -2.36 -10.32
CA VAL A 192 8.19 -1.68 -9.94
C VAL A 192 7.01 -2.65 -10.03
N ALA A 193 6.24 -2.70 -8.96
CA ALA A 193 4.96 -3.37 -8.84
C ALA A 193 3.85 -2.35 -8.55
N VAL A 194 2.58 -2.75 -8.60
CA VAL A 194 1.43 -1.89 -8.34
C VAL A 194 0.42 -2.59 -7.44
N LYS A 195 -0.23 -1.84 -6.55
CA LYS A 195 -1.40 -2.32 -5.82
C LYS A 195 -2.69 -1.84 -6.49
N ALA A 196 -3.51 -2.80 -6.92
CA ALA A 196 -4.90 -2.58 -7.28
C ALA A 196 -5.75 -2.69 -6.01
N SER A 197 -5.63 -1.70 -5.15
CA SER A 197 -6.22 -1.69 -3.81
C SER A 197 -7.29 -0.61 -3.65
N ALA A 198 -8.16 -0.79 -2.66
CA ALA A 198 -9.25 0.12 -2.33
C ALA A 198 -10.24 0.35 -3.49
N LEU A 199 -10.41 -0.59 -4.40
CA LEU A 199 -11.20 -0.39 -5.62
C LEU A 199 -12.62 0.13 -5.35
N PRO A 200 -13.38 -0.40 -4.37
CA PRO A 200 -14.73 0.10 -4.06
C PRO A 200 -14.79 1.53 -3.52
N CYS A 201 -13.62 2.11 -3.17
CA CYS A 201 -13.55 3.45 -2.57
C CYS A 201 -13.46 4.59 -3.59
N TYR A 202 -13.24 4.29 -4.86
CA TYR A 202 -12.99 5.30 -5.89
C TYR A 202 -14.23 5.67 -6.72
N LEU A 203 -15.17 4.73 -6.85
CA LEU A 203 -16.42 4.94 -7.58
C LEU A 203 -17.60 4.48 -6.75
N LYS A 204 -18.73 5.18 -6.90
CA LYS A 204 -20.04 4.75 -6.39
C LYS A 204 -20.70 3.83 -7.40
N GLU A 205 -20.21 2.62 -7.51
CA GLU A 205 -20.82 1.60 -8.37
C GLU A 205 -21.19 0.35 -7.54
N PRO A 206 -22.22 -0.41 -7.98
CA PRO A 206 -22.60 -1.64 -7.28
C PRO A 206 -21.55 -2.73 -7.46
N TYR A 207 -21.53 -3.67 -6.50
CA TYR A 207 -20.80 -4.92 -6.68
C TYR A 207 -21.21 -5.62 -7.99
N PRO A 208 -20.32 -6.20 -8.77
CA PRO A 208 -18.90 -6.46 -8.48
C PRO A 208 -17.90 -5.37 -8.96
N PHE A 209 -18.27 -4.11 -9.01
CA PHE A 209 -17.40 -2.96 -9.32
C PHE A 209 -16.76 -3.06 -10.72
N THR A 210 -17.60 -3.23 -11.73
CA THR A 210 -17.18 -3.58 -13.11
C THR A 210 -16.26 -2.52 -13.73
N THR A 211 -16.54 -1.23 -13.50
CA THR A 211 -15.68 -0.14 -14.00
C THR A 211 -14.29 -0.21 -13.34
N MET A 212 -14.25 -0.36 -12.02
CA MET A 212 -12.99 -0.49 -11.29
C MET A 212 -12.20 -1.74 -11.69
N GLN A 213 -12.90 -2.85 -11.93
CA GLN A 213 -12.28 -4.07 -12.47
C GLN A 213 -11.67 -3.83 -13.86
N GLY A 214 -12.28 -2.98 -14.70
CA GLY A 214 -11.70 -2.59 -15.98
C GLY A 214 -10.33 -1.90 -15.85
N TYR A 215 -10.17 -1.01 -14.87
CA TYR A 215 -8.89 -0.38 -14.56
C TYR A 215 -7.88 -1.37 -13.95
N ALA A 216 -8.34 -2.26 -13.05
CA ALA A 216 -7.50 -3.31 -12.49
C ALA A 216 -7.00 -4.28 -13.56
N LYS A 217 -7.84 -4.64 -14.54
CA LYS A 217 -7.46 -5.46 -15.71
C LYS A 217 -6.36 -4.80 -16.52
N ARG A 218 -6.47 -3.50 -16.81
CA ARG A 218 -5.44 -2.76 -17.56
C ARG A 218 -4.10 -2.75 -16.81
N ALA A 219 -4.13 -2.58 -15.49
CA ALA A 219 -2.93 -2.70 -14.66
C ALA A 219 -2.36 -4.13 -14.69
N TYR A 220 -3.22 -5.17 -14.61
CA TYR A 220 -2.80 -6.56 -14.73
C TYR A 220 -2.13 -6.86 -16.09
N GLU A 221 -2.71 -6.37 -17.19
CA GLU A 221 -2.13 -6.55 -18.54
C GLU A 221 -0.77 -5.87 -18.68
N ALA A 222 -0.54 -4.74 -18.00
CA ALA A 222 0.72 -4.02 -18.04
C ALA A 222 1.80 -4.62 -17.12
N PHE A 223 1.46 -4.95 -15.87
CA PHE A 223 2.43 -5.38 -14.85
C PHE A 223 2.59 -6.90 -14.75
N GLY A 224 1.59 -7.65 -15.20
CA GLY A 224 1.51 -9.11 -15.01
C GLY A 224 1.12 -9.50 -13.58
N PRO A 225 0.77 -10.79 -13.36
CA PRO A 225 0.24 -11.26 -12.07
C PRO A 225 1.23 -11.18 -10.92
N GLN A 226 2.52 -11.31 -11.20
CA GLN A 226 3.58 -11.31 -10.18
C GLN A 226 3.89 -9.92 -9.62
N ARG A 227 3.41 -8.85 -10.28
CA ARG A 227 3.66 -7.46 -9.92
C ARG A 227 2.40 -6.62 -9.77
N LEU A 228 1.24 -7.27 -9.74
CA LEU A 228 -0.04 -6.68 -9.36
C LEU A 228 -0.49 -7.30 -8.05
N PHE A 229 -0.76 -6.49 -7.02
CA PHE A 229 -1.20 -6.96 -5.71
C PHE A 229 -2.56 -6.37 -5.38
N TRP A 230 -3.49 -7.20 -4.91
CA TRP A 230 -4.73 -6.70 -4.36
C TRP A 230 -4.53 -6.13 -2.95
N GLY A 231 -5.49 -5.34 -2.49
CA GLY A 231 -5.58 -4.87 -1.11
C GLY A 231 -6.90 -4.16 -0.89
N SER A 232 -7.40 -4.20 0.32
CA SER A 232 -8.73 -3.66 0.61
C SER A 232 -8.74 -2.18 0.95
N ASP A 233 -7.73 -1.71 1.69
CA ASP A 233 -7.79 -0.45 2.44
C ASP A 233 -9.03 -0.42 3.36
N TRP A 234 -9.25 -1.53 4.06
CA TRP A 234 -10.45 -1.91 4.79
C TRP A 234 -11.04 -0.81 5.66
N SER A 235 -10.19 -0.03 6.31
CA SER A 235 -10.62 1.02 7.23
C SER A 235 -11.52 2.10 6.62
N ARG A 236 -11.48 2.29 5.30
CA ARG A 236 -12.34 3.25 4.57
C ARG A 236 -13.33 2.59 3.61
N SER A 237 -13.44 1.28 3.65
CA SER A 237 -14.28 0.54 2.71
C SER A 237 -15.78 0.86 2.91
N PRO A 238 -16.52 1.14 1.83
CA PRO A 238 -17.97 1.29 1.89
C PRO A 238 -18.72 -0.04 1.82
N VAL A 239 -18.02 -1.17 1.69
CA VAL A 239 -18.61 -2.50 1.46
C VAL A 239 -18.03 -3.54 2.42
N PRO A 240 -18.71 -4.69 2.64
CA PRO A 240 -18.18 -5.78 3.48
C PRO A 240 -16.81 -6.28 3.03
N TYR A 241 -15.95 -6.61 4.00
CA TYR A 241 -14.56 -7.02 3.73
C TYR A 241 -14.49 -8.23 2.80
N ARG A 242 -15.40 -9.20 2.97
CA ARG A 242 -15.48 -10.38 2.11
C ARG A 242 -15.70 -10.04 0.63
N GLN A 243 -16.45 -8.99 0.31
CA GLN A 243 -16.66 -8.56 -1.09
C GLN A 243 -15.37 -8.11 -1.79
N HIS A 244 -14.39 -7.58 -1.03
CA HIS A 244 -13.08 -7.27 -1.61
C HIS A 244 -12.33 -8.52 -2.07
N VAL A 245 -12.53 -9.64 -1.40
CA VAL A 245 -11.93 -10.93 -1.78
C VAL A 245 -12.71 -11.57 -2.92
N ASP A 246 -14.04 -11.64 -2.78
CA ASP A 246 -14.92 -12.30 -3.76
C ASP A 246 -14.84 -11.66 -5.15
N MET A 247 -14.72 -10.35 -5.22
CA MET A 247 -14.52 -9.63 -6.48
C MET A 247 -13.36 -10.21 -7.31
N TRP A 248 -12.26 -10.60 -6.68
CA TRP A 248 -11.11 -11.19 -7.36
C TRP A 248 -11.23 -12.68 -7.57
N LEU A 249 -11.80 -13.40 -6.59
CA LEU A 249 -11.92 -14.84 -6.65
C LEU A 249 -12.97 -15.31 -7.63
N ASN A 250 -14.13 -14.64 -7.63
CA ASN A 250 -15.35 -15.13 -8.25
C ASN A 250 -15.81 -14.27 -9.43
N ASP A 251 -15.59 -12.96 -9.36
CA ASP A 251 -16.23 -12.00 -10.26
C ASP A 251 -15.26 -11.22 -11.15
N ALA A 252 -14.01 -11.64 -11.25
CA ALA A 252 -13.01 -11.12 -12.19
C ALA A 252 -12.76 -12.12 -13.33
N PRO A 253 -13.65 -12.23 -14.34
CA PRO A 253 -13.56 -13.24 -15.40
C PRO A 253 -12.33 -13.07 -16.30
N TRP A 254 -11.70 -11.89 -16.25
CA TRP A 254 -10.46 -11.60 -16.96
C TRP A 254 -9.20 -12.09 -16.25
N LEU A 255 -9.27 -12.38 -14.94
CA LEU A 255 -8.16 -12.89 -14.17
C LEU A 255 -8.10 -14.42 -14.27
N LYS A 256 -7.02 -14.95 -14.85
CA LYS A 256 -6.83 -16.38 -15.00
C LYS A 256 -6.72 -17.07 -13.63
N ASP A 257 -7.29 -18.25 -13.49
CA ASP A 257 -7.25 -19.00 -12.22
C ASP A 257 -5.82 -19.26 -11.74
N ALA A 258 -4.89 -19.58 -12.64
CA ALA A 258 -3.48 -19.76 -12.31
C ALA A 258 -2.78 -18.49 -11.77
N ASP A 259 -3.33 -17.31 -12.06
CA ASP A 259 -2.76 -16.02 -11.66
C ASP A 259 -3.38 -15.47 -10.37
N LYS A 260 -4.53 -16.02 -9.93
CA LYS A 260 -5.21 -15.59 -8.70
C LYS A 260 -4.30 -15.73 -7.48
N GLU A 261 -3.53 -16.81 -7.38
CA GLU A 261 -2.58 -17.02 -6.28
C GLU A 261 -1.54 -15.90 -6.20
N TRP A 262 -1.04 -15.45 -7.36
CA TRP A 262 -0.07 -14.37 -7.42
C TRP A 262 -0.67 -13.04 -6.96
N VAL A 263 -1.81 -12.67 -7.53
CA VAL A 263 -2.47 -11.38 -7.27
C VAL A 263 -2.97 -11.30 -5.83
N LEU A 264 -3.52 -12.40 -5.29
CA LEU A 264 -4.19 -12.40 -3.98
C LEU A 264 -3.26 -12.62 -2.80
N GLY A 265 -2.00 -13.05 -2.99
CA GLY A 265 -1.14 -13.25 -1.83
C GLY A 265 0.31 -13.54 -2.14
N ARG A 266 0.60 -14.55 -2.97
CA ARG A 266 1.97 -14.99 -3.25
C ARG A 266 2.85 -13.84 -3.76
N GLY A 267 2.35 -13.06 -4.71
CA GLY A 267 3.13 -11.98 -5.34
C GLY A 267 3.62 -10.95 -4.34
N VAL A 268 2.76 -10.45 -3.46
CA VAL A 268 3.17 -9.47 -2.44
C VAL A 268 4.13 -10.07 -1.41
N CYS A 269 3.94 -11.34 -1.02
CA CYS A 269 4.85 -12.02 -0.11
C CYS A 269 6.26 -12.17 -0.72
N GLU A 270 6.37 -12.67 -1.95
CA GLU A 270 7.66 -12.81 -2.63
C GLU A 270 8.32 -11.44 -2.91
N TRP A 271 7.53 -10.44 -3.29
CA TRP A 271 8.04 -9.09 -3.52
C TRP A 271 8.65 -8.48 -2.26
N LEU A 272 7.96 -8.59 -1.15
CA LEU A 272 8.39 -8.04 0.13
C LEU A 272 9.39 -8.94 0.88
N GLY A 273 9.54 -10.20 0.48
CA GLY A 273 10.34 -11.18 1.19
C GLY A 273 9.68 -11.68 2.49
N TRP A 274 8.36 -11.66 2.55
CA TRP A 274 7.58 -12.22 3.66
C TRP A 274 7.39 -13.72 3.43
N LYS A 275 8.09 -14.55 4.19
CA LYS A 275 8.09 -16.00 4.00
C LYS A 275 6.67 -16.57 3.94
N ILE A 276 6.40 -17.34 2.90
CA ILE A 276 5.17 -18.12 2.76
C ILE A 276 5.32 -19.38 3.64
N PRO A 277 4.24 -19.78 4.38
CA PRO A 277 4.27 -20.98 5.23
C PRO A 277 4.56 -22.26 4.46
#